data_b2f6621c07c1f0d563057dabd288031f
#
_entry.id   b2f6621c07c1f0d563057dabd288031f
#
_cell.length_a   1.000
_cell.length_b   1.000
_cell.length_c   1.000
_cell.angle_alpha   90.00
_cell.angle_beta   90.00
_cell.angle_gamma   90.00
#
_symmetry.space_group_name_H-M   'P 1'
#
loop_
_entity.id
_entity.type
_entity.pdbx_description
1 polymer ?
#
loop_
_entity_poly.entity_id
_entity_poly.type
_entity_poly.pdbx_seq_one_letter_code
_entity_poly.pdbx_strand_id
1 'polypeptide(L)'
;MAASSVATAAPSPDDFEDEGFQFDRVIDVVDAGADPTGEELVDPIIEEYAEDNTLLYFPEGDYKLFQFINNTADFGEFDPDSYYPLDNFGLLGAGSDRTTIVVPEGRGSGQAGSGMYHKVMFELRYGKNQLIEGFQIDHSAPNTGGRFNVWSDGDLVVRDLHAHGVIDVHMTCFSFGINEQGEEGIVQNVRAPDGVTHPGGGVEATGIAVPAWHEGDITIRDCRVEGFQDNGLYASNPSDPATVRVEGGYYANSNISQVRLGQSGSYVKNATVAVTEKIDTDYTVNMRGIRQQDGEGVTVKNCDVVYTADAPSSGAIVTETRTGELTVENSRVRVGDPATVPAIRARTPTADFDTEAMTIENVSITGDATGGSAVQISNRAGNTLKNVCIEESGDGRDGITFDGSSGTVRNAAIDVQGQQIVATDDDNVETRNVRDRANCNGPTLR
;
A
#
# COMPACT_ATOMS: atom_id res chain seq x y z
N MET A 1 23.55 1.88 35.80
CA MET A 1 24.09 0.61 35.30
C MET A 1 24.08 0.79 33.78
N ALA A 2 25.26 0.94 33.18
CA ALA A 2 25.38 1.01 31.73
C ALA A 2 25.03 -0.38 31.17
N ALA A 3 24.01 -0.45 30.34
CA ALA A 3 23.76 -1.63 29.56
C ALA A 3 24.95 -1.80 28.59
N SER A 4 25.67 -2.88 28.71
CA SER A 4 26.67 -3.29 27.74
C SER A 4 25.92 -3.69 26.47
N SER A 5 25.94 -2.85 25.45
CA SER A 5 25.51 -3.24 24.12
C SER A 5 26.47 -4.35 23.67
N VAL A 6 25.94 -5.54 23.46
CA VAL A 6 26.68 -6.57 22.74
C VAL A 6 26.66 -6.12 21.28
N ALA A 7 27.77 -5.58 20.81
CA ALA A 7 27.92 -5.31 19.39
C ALA A 7 27.72 -6.66 18.64
N THR A 8 26.69 -6.75 17.86
CA THR A 8 26.51 -7.85 16.91
C THR A 8 27.64 -7.72 15.90
N ALA A 9 28.39 -8.79 15.69
CA ALA A 9 29.44 -8.81 14.65
C ALA A 9 28.78 -8.51 13.30
N ALA A 10 29.51 -7.83 12.41
CA ALA A 10 29.07 -7.66 11.03
C ALA A 10 28.79 -9.05 10.41
N PRO A 11 27.73 -9.19 9.60
CA PRO A 11 27.43 -10.45 8.93
C PRO A 11 28.52 -10.82 7.92
N SER A 12 28.55 -12.07 7.54
CA SER A 12 29.41 -12.55 6.44
C SER A 12 28.62 -12.62 5.13
N PRO A 13 29.27 -12.58 3.96
CA PRO A 13 28.60 -12.81 2.68
C PRO A 13 27.79 -14.10 2.64
N ASP A 14 28.28 -15.17 3.23
CA ASP A 14 27.66 -16.50 3.24
C ASP A 14 26.30 -16.52 3.98
N ASP A 15 26.04 -15.56 4.84
CA ASP A 15 24.76 -15.47 5.60
C ASP A 15 23.56 -15.19 4.68
N PHE A 16 23.78 -14.75 3.45
CA PHE A 16 22.76 -14.35 2.48
C PHE A 16 22.64 -15.28 1.26
N GLU A 17 23.48 -16.30 1.14
CA GLU A 17 23.43 -17.24 0.00
C GLU A 17 22.11 -18.00 -0.09
N ASP A 18 21.56 -18.42 1.03
CA ASP A 18 20.27 -19.13 1.09
C ASP A 18 19.10 -18.24 0.65
N GLU A 19 19.27 -16.92 0.65
CA GLU A 19 18.30 -15.93 0.19
C GLU A 19 18.51 -15.52 -1.28
N GLY A 20 19.50 -16.10 -1.96
CA GLY A 20 19.78 -15.86 -3.38
C GLY A 20 20.78 -14.72 -3.65
N PHE A 21 21.33 -14.08 -2.62
CA PHE A 21 22.34 -13.02 -2.78
C PHE A 21 23.75 -13.60 -2.84
N GLN A 22 24.59 -13.01 -3.69
CA GLN A 22 25.99 -13.40 -3.88
C GLN A 22 26.90 -12.20 -3.67
N PHE A 23 27.06 -11.80 -2.41
CA PHE A 23 27.97 -10.71 -2.07
C PHE A 23 29.42 -11.23 -2.03
N ASP A 24 30.34 -10.54 -2.69
CA ASP A 24 31.79 -10.82 -2.61
C ASP A 24 32.39 -10.22 -1.33
N ARG A 25 31.76 -9.17 -0.80
CA ARG A 25 32.23 -8.44 0.38
C ARG A 25 31.11 -7.81 1.19
N VAL A 26 31.33 -7.71 2.49
CA VAL A 26 30.56 -6.88 3.41
C VAL A 26 31.46 -5.74 3.89
N ILE A 27 31.00 -4.50 3.73
CA ILE A 27 31.69 -3.31 4.20
C ILE A 27 30.98 -2.79 5.43
N ASP A 28 31.64 -2.81 6.58
CA ASP A 28 31.18 -2.08 7.75
C ASP A 28 31.41 -0.59 7.51
N VAL A 29 30.31 0.19 7.46
CA VAL A 29 30.40 1.61 7.07
C VAL A 29 31.14 2.44 8.14
N VAL A 30 31.14 2.04 9.39
CA VAL A 30 31.89 2.73 10.46
C VAL A 30 33.38 2.47 10.33
N ASP A 31 33.79 1.24 10.02
CA ASP A 31 35.18 0.91 9.72
C ASP A 31 35.66 1.63 8.44
N ALA A 32 34.74 1.88 7.50
CA ALA A 32 34.99 2.66 6.29
C ALA A 32 35.01 4.18 6.52
N GLY A 33 34.68 4.65 7.72
CA GLY A 33 34.79 6.05 8.14
C GLY A 33 33.45 6.79 8.28
N ALA A 34 32.31 6.11 8.22
CA ALA A 34 31.01 6.73 8.51
C ALA A 34 30.91 7.13 10.00
N ASP A 35 30.24 8.24 10.24
CA ASP A 35 29.94 8.74 11.59
C ASP A 35 28.61 8.16 12.10
N PRO A 36 28.63 7.26 13.09
CA PRO A 36 27.43 6.66 13.66
C PRO A 36 26.71 7.57 14.68
N THR A 37 27.12 8.84 14.83
CA THR A 37 26.44 9.81 15.68
C THR A 37 25.48 10.72 14.92
N GLY A 38 25.47 10.63 13.58
CA GLY A 38 24.61 11.43 12.70
C GLY A 38 25.02 12.91 12.59
N GLU A 39 26.25 13.28 12.98
CA GLU A 39 26.75 14.65 12.80
C GLU A 39 27.25 14.89 11.37
N GLU A 40 27.92 13.89 10.76
CA GLU A 40 28.44 13.95 9.39
C GLU A 40 27.56 13.15 8.41
N LEU A 41 27.65 13.48 7.13
CA LEU A 41 26.89 12.79 6.08
C LEU A 41 27.51 11.43 5.77
N VAL A 42 26.67 10.41 5.61
CA VAL A 42 27.07 9.07 5.19
C VAL A 42 27.10 8.90 3.67
N ASP A 43 26.55 9.87 2.94
CA ASP A 43 26.48 9.86 1.46
C ASP A 43 27.83 9.51 0.80
N PRO A 44 28.98 10.14 1.19
CA PRO A 44 30.26 9.85 0.55
C PRO A 44 30.74 8.40 0.75
N ILE A 45 30.38 7.77 1.87
CA ILE A 45 30.74 6.38 2.13
C ILE A 45 29.89 5.44 1.27
N ILE A 46 28.59 5.72 1.14
CA ILE A 46 27.72 4.93 0.25
C ILE A 46 28.22 5.07 -1.20
N GLU A 47 28.51 6.28 -1.67
CA GLU A 47 29.00 6.52 -3.03
C GLU A 47 30.36 5.85 -3.31
N GLU A 48 31.28 5.82 -2.34
CA GLU A 48 32.60 5.21 -2.51
C GLU A 48 32.53 3.69 -2.64
N TYR A 49 31.58 3.06 -1.92
CA TYR A 49 31.49 1.58 -1.84
C TYR A 49 30.28 0.99 -2.58
N ALA A 50 29.46 1.80 -3.27
CA ALA A 50 28.36 1.31 -4.09
C ALA A 50 28.90 0.65 -5.38
N GLU A 51 29.20 -0.63 -5.29
CA GLU A 51 29.72 -1.47 -6.37
C GLU A 51 28.98 -2.81 -6.39
N ASP A 52 29.05 -3.51 -7.52
CA ASP A 52 28.46 -4.85 -7.66
C ASP A 52 28.96 -5.81 -6.57
N ASN A 53 28.12 -6.76 -6.19
CA ASN A 53 28.39 -7.82 -5.22
C ASN A 53 28.83 -7.28 -3.84
N THR A 54 28.30 -6.11 -3.44
CA THR A 54 28.67 -5.44 -2.19
C THR A 54 27.47 -5.25 -1.27
N LEU A 55 27.64 -5.66 0.00
CA LEU A 55 26.72 -5.35 1.07
C LEU A 55 27.34 -4.28 1.98
N LEU A 56 26.65 -3.14 2.13
CA LEU A 56 27.01 -2.12 3.12
C LEU A 56 26.29 -2.42 4.43
N TYR A 57 27.05 -2.76 5.47
CA TYR A 57 26.52 -3.00 6.79
C TYR A 57 26.63 -1.74 7.66
N PHE A 58 25.50 -1.33 8.22
CA PHE A 58 25.35 -0.20 9.13
C PHE A 58 25.18 -0.73 10.56
N PRO A 59 26.20 -0.69 11.41
CA PRO A 59 26.07 -1.00 12.83
C PRO A 59 25.02 -0.14 13.53
N GLU A 60 24.77 -0.45 14.81
CA GLU A 60 23.93 0.40 15.66
C GLU A 60 24.44 1.84 15.68
N GLY A 61 23.56 2.80 15.35
CA GLY A 61 23.90 4.22 15.30
C GLY A 61 22.92 5.05 14.47
N ASP A 62 23.19 6.35 14.44
CA ASP A 62 22.46 7.33 13.65
C ASP A 62 23.33 7.77 12.47
N TYR A 63 22.82 7.67 11.26
CA TYR A 63 23.54 7.99 10.03
C TYR A 63 22.79 9.06 9.26
N LYS A 64 23.39 10.23 9.10
CA LYS A 64 22.78 11.35 8.38
C LYS A 64 22.91 11.13 6.88
N LEU A 65 21.78 10.98 6.18
CA LEU A 65 21.71 10.83 4.72
C LEU A 65 21.04 12.05 4.10
N PHE A 66 21.78 12.76 3.26
CA PHE A 66 21.22 13.84 2.46
C PHE A 66 20.62 13.29 1.15
N GLN A 67 21.41 12.54 0.38
CA GLN A 67 20.96 11.91 -0.85
C GLN A 67 21.93 10.82 -1.33
N PHE A 68 21.39 9.69 -1.79
CA PHE A 68 22.09 8.72 -2.62
C PHE A 68 21.23 8.36 -3.83
N ILE A 69 21.77 8.50 -5.03
CA ILE A 69 21.15 8.09 -6.29
C ILE A 69 22.24 7.44 -7.15
N ASN A 70 22.01 6.20 -7.60
CA ASN A 70 22.94 5.50 -8.49
C ASN A 70 22.91 6.08 -9.94
N ASN A 71 23.23 7.36 -10.04
CA ASN A 71 23.16 8.14 -11.29
C ASN A 71 24.35 9.09 -11.40
N THR A 72 24.92 9.22 -12.60
CA THR A 72 26.06 10.09 -12.89
C THR A 72 25.67 11.44 -13.48
N ALA A 73 24.38 11.68 -13.74
CA ALA A 73 23.91 12.97 -14.24
C ALA A 73 24.03 14.07 -13.17
N ASP A 74 24.26 15.29 -13.64
CA ASP A 74 24.25 16.46 -12.79
C ASP A 74 22.88 16.62 -12.09
N PHE A 75 22.92 17.10 -10.85
CA PHE A 75 21.78 17.31 -10.00
C PHE A 75 20.68 18.15 -10.69
N GLY A 76 19.55 17.51 -11.01
CA GLY A 76 18.37 18.17 -11.59
C GLY A 76 18.04 17.79 -13.04
N GLU A 77 18.85 17.00 -13.71
CA GLU A 77 18.55 16.45 -15.03
C GLU A 77 18.15 14.97 -14.92
N PHE A 78 16.96 14.62 -15.41
CA PHE A 78 16.57 13.23 -15.57
C PHE A 78 17.12 12.69 -16.89
N ASP A 79 18.17 11.90 -16.81
CA ASP A 79 18.68 11.12 -17.92
C ASP A 79 18.66 9.63 -17.54
N PRO A 80 17.76 8.82 -18.11
CA PRO A 80 17.70 7.40 -17.82
C PRO A 80 19.00 6.66 -18.19
N ASP A 81 19.76 7.16 -19.15
CA ASP A 81 21.00 6.55 -19.60
C ASP A 81 22.19 6.84 -18.64
N SER A 82 22.01 7.71 -17.68
CA SER A 82 23.04 8.07 -16.70
C SER A 82 23.04 7.18 -15.44
N TYR A 83 22.05 6.33 -15.26
CA TYR A 83 22.04 5.37 -14.16
C TYR A 83 23.06 4.25 -14.40
N TYR A 84 23.79 3.90 -13.36
CA TYR A 84 24.66 2.73 -13.36
C TYR A 84 24.01 1.62 -12.53
N PRO A 85 23.72 0.44 -13.12
CA PRO A 85 23.15 -0.67 -12.39
C PRO A 85 24.12 -1.14 -11.30
N LEU A 86 23.57 -1.62 -10.19
CA LEU A 86 24.33 -2.25 -9.09
C LEU A 86 23.75 -3.65 -8.87
N ASP A 87 24.45 -4.65 -9.39
CA ASP A 87 24.03 -6.06 -9.25
C ASP A 87 24.50 -6.64 -7.90
N ASN A 88 23.64 -7.43 -7.24
CA ASN A 88 23.90 -7.98 -5.91
C ASN A 88 24.38 -6.89 -4.93
N PHE A 89 23.65 -5.80 -4.87
CA PHE A 89 23.96 -4.69 -3.97
C PHE A 89 22.96 -4.61 -2.84
N GLY A 90 23.42 -4.31 -1.63
CA GLY A 90 22.54 -4.19 -0.49
C GLY A 90 22.97 -3.19 0.56
N LEU A 91 21.99 -2.71 1.31
CA LEU A 91 22.16 -1.98 2.57
C LEU A 91 21.53 -2.78 3.69
N LEU A 92 22.28 -3.03 4.75
CA LEU A 92 21.84 -3.77 5.91
C LEU A 92 22.12 -2.99 7.19
N GLY A 93 21.07 -2.59 7.90
CA GLY A 93 21.16 -2.06 9.25
C GLY A 93 21.22 -3.18 10.30
N ALA A 94 21.73 -2.87 11.47
CA ALA A 94 21.73 -3.79 12.62
C ALA A 94 20.30 -4.10 13.16
N GLY A 95 19.29 -3.47 12.61
CA GLY A 95 17.87 -3.59 12.93
C GLY A 95 17.19 -2.22 12.97
N SER A 96 15.91 -2.15 12.58
CA SER A 96 15.15 -0.88 12.53
C SER A 96 14.89 -0.23 13.89
N ASP A 97 15.22 -0.89 14.99
CA ASP A 97 15.24 -0.35 16.35
C ASP A 97 16.63 0.10 16.82
N ARG A 98 17.66 -0.08 16.00
CA ARG A 98 19.06 0.19 16.35
C ARG A 98 19.81 1.02 15.32
N THR A 99 19.41 1.00 14.06
CA THR A 99 20.06 1.74 12.99
C THR A 99 19.10 2.76 12.41
N THR A 100 19.44 4.05 12.53
CA THR A 100 18.63 5.16 12.09
C THR A 100 19.29 5.90 10.92
N ILE A 101 18.56 6.07 9.84
CA ILE A 101 18.88 7.05 8.80
C ILE A 101 18.22 8.37 9.18
N VAL A 102 19.03 9.36 9.55
CA VAL A 102 18.56 10.70 9.95
C VAL A 102 18.41 11.57 8.72
N VAL A 103 17.20 12.05 8.48
CA VAL A 103 16.91 13.01 7.39
C VAL A 103 17.22 14.42 7.87
N PRO A 104 18.13 15.18 7.22
CA PRO A 104 18.49 16.52 7.68
C PRO A 104 17.32 17.50 7.66
N GLU A 105 17.26 18.42 8.63
CA GLU A 105 16.27 19.51 8.68
C GLU A 105 16.19 20.26 7.34
N GLY A 106 14.98 20.54 6.89
CA GLY A 106 14.71 21.24 5.63
C GLY A 106 14.87 20.37 4.37
N ARG A 107 15.31 19.12 4.51
CA ARG A 107 15.46 18.21 3.38
C ARG A 107 14.08 17.86 2.80
N GLY A 108 13.87 18.24 1.55
CA GLY A 108 12.62 17.94 0.83
C GLY A 108 11.50 18.96 1.02
N SER A 109 11.56 19.87 2.00
CA SER A 109 10.54 20.87 2.22
C SER A 109 10.72 22.10 1.33
N GLY A 110 9.60 22.71 0.92
CA GLY A 110 9.56 24.09 0.43
C GLY A 110 10.23 24.35 -0.92
N GLN A 111 10.79 23.39 -1.57
CA GLN A 111 11.33 23.54 -2.91
C GLN A 111 10.26 23.28 -3.98
N ALA A 112 9.11 23.93 -3.84
CA ALA A 112 8.11 24.01 -4.90
C ALA A 112 8.79 24.61 -6.15
N GLY A 113 9.01 23.79 -7.18
CA GLY A 113 9.69 24.19 -8.40
C GLY A 113 11.11 23.63 -8.58
N SER A 114 11.74 23.09 -7.57
CA SER A 114 12.91 22.23 -7.75
C SER A 114 12.46 20.89 -8.35
N GLY A 115 13.14 20.39 -9.35
CA GLY A 115 12.78 19.16 -10.04
C GLY A 115 12.66 17.94 -9.10
N MET A 116 12.12 16.85 -9.61
CA MET A 116 11.83 15.61 -8.86
C MET A 116 13.04 15.09 -8.05
N TYR A 117 14.25 15.30 -8.52
CA TYR A 117 15.49 14.86 -7.86
C TYR A 117 15.78 15.48 -6.50
N HIS A 118 15.36 16.73 -6.26
CA HIS A 118 15.52 17.35 -4.93
C HIS A 118 14.67 16.66 -3.85
N LYS A 119 13.69 15.87 -4.27
CA LYS A 119 12.76 15.20 -3.41
C LYS A 119 13.16 13.74 -3.13
N VAL A 120 14.06 13.18 -3.92
CA VAL A 120 14.52 11.79 -3.76
C VAL A 120 15.69 11.77 -2.78
N MET A 121 15.53 11.05 -1.68
CA MET A 121 16.58 10.85 -0.68
C MET A 121 17.46 9.65 -1.05
N PHE A 122 16.82 8.57 -1.44
CA PHE A 122 17.49 7.34 -1.82
C PHE A 122 16.86 6.79 -3.09
N GLU A 123 17.69 6.44 -4.07
CA GLU A 123 17.21 5.81 -5.30
C GLU A 123 18.23 4.79 -5.81
N LEU A 124 17.72 3.59 -6.03
CA LEU A 124 18.43 2.48 -6.64
C LEU A 124 17.63 1.99 -7.84
N ARG A 125 18.25 2.01 -9.04
CA ARG A 125 17.60 1.57 -10.28
C ARG A 125 18.46 0.62 -11.08
N TYR A 126 17.80 -0.28 -11.80
CA TYR A 126 18.37 -1.12 -12.87
C TYR A 126 19.42 -2.15 -12.43
N GLY A 127 19.60 -2.36 -11.16
CA GLY A 127 20.44 -3.45 -10.66
C GLY A 127 19.61 -4.70 -10.37
N LYS A 128 20.25 -5.87 -10.36
CA LYS A 128 19.62 -7.16 -10.02
C LYS A 128 19.96 -7.57 -8.59
N ASN A 129 19.05 -8.32 -7.96
CA ASN A 129 19.25 -8.87 -6.62
C ASN A 129 19.60 -7.80 -5.58
N GLN A 130 18.64 -6.94 -5.27
CA GLN A 130 18.85 -5.82 -4.34
C GLN A 130 18.26 -6.12 -2.96
N LEU A 131 19.02 -5.84 -1.90
CA LEU A 131 18.64 -6.03 -0.50
C LEU A 131 18.65 -4.70 0.26
N ILE A 132 17.53 -4.32 0.87
CA ILE A 132 17.44 -3.19 1.81
C ILE A 132 16.75 -3.68 3.09
N GLU A 133 17.46 -3.65 4.22
CA GLU A 133 16.92 -4.22 5.45
C GLU A 133 17.38 -3.50 6.72
N GLY A 134 16.48 -3.39 7.69
CA GLY A 134 16.82 -3.13 9.08
C GLY A 134 17.06 -1.66 9.44
N PHE A 135 16.31 -0.71 8.84
CA PHE A 135 16.49 0.72 9.10
C PHE A 135 15.24 1.40 9.66
N GLN A 136 15.44 2.33 10.59
CA GLN A 136 14.52 3.44 10.80
C GLN A 136 14.94 4.62 9.91
N ILE A 137 13.99 5.33 9.31
CA ILE A 137 14.20 6.60 8.60
C ILE A 137 13.52 7.68 9.42
N ASP A 138 14.30 8.56 10.00
CA ASP A 138 13.80 9.57 10.94
C ASP A 138 13.49 10.91 10.24
N HIS A 139 12.19 11.24 10.17
CA HIS A 139 11.64 12.48 9.69
C HIS A 139 11.19 13.42 10.81
N SER A 140 11.65 13.26 12.04
CA SER A 140 11.21 14.05 13.19
C SER A 140 11.73 15.49 13.19
N ALA A 141 12.80 15.79 12.46
CA ALA A 141 13.28 17.16 12.29
C ALA A 141 12.28 18.00 11.45
N PRO A 142 12.17 19.32 11.67
CA PRO A 142 11.23 20.17 10.94
C PRO A 142 11.49 20.17 9.43
N ASN A 143 10.40 20.20 8.67
CA ASN A 143 10.43 20.28 7.21
C ASN A 143 11.30 19.18 6.57
N THR A 144 11.15 17.96 7.04
CA THR A 144 11.85 16.80 6.50
C THR A 144 10.94 15.96 5.64
N GLY A 145 11.54 15.35 4.66
CA GLY A 145 10.89 14.35 3.81
C GLY A 145 11.86 13.90 2.74
N GLY A 146 11.60 12.73 2.22
CA GLY A 146 12.45 12.16 1.18
C GLY A 146 11.82 10.92 0.62
N ARG A 147 11.89 10.77 -0.68
CA ARG A 147 11.43 9.59 -1.38
C ARG A 147 12.52 8.52 -1.31
N PHE A 148 12.11 7.31 -0.95
CA PHE A 148 12.97 6.14 -0.93
C PHE A 148 12.51 5.18 -2.03
N ASN A 149 13.31 5.06 -3.10
CA ASN A 149 12.98 4.28 -4.28
C ASN A 149 13.94 3.11 -4.46
N VAL A 150 13.39 1.93 -4.74
CA VAL A 150 14.17 0.79 -5.21
C VAL A 150 13.43 0.10 -6.36
N TRP A 151 14.00 0.15 -7.56
CA TRP A 151 13.42 -0.42 -8.78
C TRP A 151 14.44 -1.37 -9.41
N SER A 152 14.29 -2.65 -9.10
CA SER A 152 15.21 -3.70 -9.50
C SER A 152 14.88 -4.29 -10.87
N ASP A 153 15.90 -4.68 -11.62
CA ASP A 153 15.78 -5.49 -12.85
C ASP A 153 15.77 -6.99 -12.55
N GLY A 154 15.91 -7.38 -11.29
CA GLY A 154 15.86 -8.75 -10.81
C GLY A 154 15.17 -8.83 -9.46
N ASP A 155 15.51 -9.83 -8.67
CA ASP A 155 14.94 -10.03 -7.35
C ASP A 155 15.16 -8.81 -6.44
N LEU A 156 14.14 -8.51 -5.63
CA LEU A 156 14.15 -7.41 -4.68
C LEU A 156 13.70 -7.89 -3.30
N VAL A 157 14.53 -7.63 -2.29
CA VAL A 157 14.14 -7.82 -0.90
C VAL A 157 14.24 -6.48 -0.16
N VAL A 158 13.09 -5.99 0.31
CA VAL A 158 13.00 -4.83 1.22
C VAL A 158 12.29 -5.27 2.47
N ARG A 159 12.92 -5.15 3.64
CA ARG A 159 12.27 -5.54 4.89
C ARG A 159 12.72 -4.70 6.08
N ASP A 160 11.83 -4.60 7.07
CA ASP A 160 12.08 -3.88 8.33
C ASP A 160 12.55 -2.43 8.11
N LEU A 161 11.85 -1.71 7.21
CA LEU A 161 12.12 -0.31 6.89
C LEU A 161 11.01 0.57 7.48
N HIS A 162 11.33 1.37 8.50
CA HIS A 162 10.37 2.11 9.29
C HIS A 162 10.56 3.62 9.15
N ALA A 163 9.64 4.33 8.49
CA ALA A 163 9.59 5.79 8.55
C ALA A 163 9.01 6.23 9.90
N HIS A 164 9.73 7.09 10.61
CA HIS A 164 9.37 7.68 11.88
C HIS A 164 9.24 9.20 11.73
N GLY A 165 8.21 9.76 12.37
CA GLY A 165 7.89 11.18 12.25
C GLY A 165 7.02 11.51 11.04
N VAL A 166 6.38 12.67 11.11
CA VAL A 166 5.46 13.14 10.06
C VAL A 166 6.26 13.65 8.87
N ILE A 167 6.00 13.12 7.70
CA ILE A 167 6.68 13.52 6.47
C ILE A 167 6.11 14.87 6.00
N ASP A 168 6.96 15.89 5.90
CA ASP A 168 6.56 17.26 5.57
C ASP A 168 6.80 17.61 4.10
N VAL A 169 6.38 16.73 3.21
CA VAL A 169 6.50 16.96 1.76
C VAL A 169 5.41 16.27 0.96
N HIS A 170 5.11 16.86 -0.19
CA HIS A 170 4.21 16.31 -1.20
C HIS A 170 4.89 15.24 -2.02
N MET A 171 4.99 14.01 -1.50
CA MET A 171 5.55 12.93 -2.30
C MET A 171 5.27 11.55 -1.72
N THR A 172 5.46 10.58 -2.57
CA THR A 172 5.51 9.17 -2.19
C THR A 172 6.65 8.96 -1.19
N CYS A 173 6.35 8.30 -0.06
CA CYS A 173 7.36 7.94 0.93
C CYS A 173 8.27 6.82 0.38
N PHE A 174 7.67 5.69 0.01
CA PHE A 174 8.36 4.52 -0.51
C PHE A 174 7.87 4.18 -1.92
N SER A 175 8.79 3.80 -2.80
CA SER A 175 8.43 3.28 -4.12
C SER A 175 9.29 2.06 -4.45
N PHE A 176 8.61 0.93 -4.67
CA PHE A 176 9.26 -0.35 -4.97
C PHE A 176 8.71 -0.93 -6.26
N GLY A 177 9.58 -1.48 -7.11
CA GLY A 177 9.19 -2.06 -8.38
C GLY A 177 10.18 -3.07 -8.91
N ILE A 178 9.69 -3.93 -9.78
CA ILE A 178 10.47 -4.90 -10.56
C ILE A 178 10.30 -4.53 -12.01
N ASN A 179 11.40 -4.29 -12.73
CA ASN A 179 11.37 -3.77 -14.09
C ASN A 179 11.28 -4.88 -15.14
N GLU A 180 11.63 -6.13 -14.81
CA GLU A 180 11.63 -7.24 -15.76
C GLU A 180 10.57 -8.30 -15.41
N GLN A 181 9.96 -8.87 -16.46
CA GLN A 181 8.96 -9.94 -16.34
C GLN A 181 9.61 -11.25 -15.85
N GLY A 182 8.91 -11.94 -14.93
CA GLY A 182 9.35 -13.22 -14.39
C GLY A 182 10.27 -13.12 -13.19
N GLU A 183 10.66 -11.91 -12.82
CA GLU A 183 11.40 -11.63 -11.59
C GLU A 183 10.43 -11.35 -10.43
N GLU A 184 10.88 -11.54 -9.19
CA GLU A 184 10.03 -11.42 -8.01
C GLU A 184 10.61 -10.42 -6.98
N GLY A 185 9.70 -9.72 -6.27
CA GLY A 185 10.07 -8.84 -5.17
C GLY A 185 9.27 -9.12 -3.92
N ILE A 186 9.91 -8.92 -2.76
CA ILE A 186 9.23 -8.92 -1.47
C ILE A 186 9.50 -7.61 -0.73
N VAL A 187 8.42 -6.97 -0.29
CA VAL A 187 8.41 -5.79 0.58
C VAL A 187 7.72 -6.17 1.87
N GLN A 188 8.47 -6.37 2.93
CA GLN A 188 7.94 -6.91 4.17
C GLN A 188 8.19 -5.99 5.37
N ASN A 189 7.18 -5.84 6.24
CA ASN A 189 7.27 -5.04 7.47
C ASN A 189 7.77 -3.61 7.23
N VAL A 190 7.37 -3.00 6.10
CA VAL A 190 7.61 -1.58 5.84
C VAL A 190 6.54 -0.75 6.53
N ARG A 191 6.94 0.27 7.28
CA ARG A 191 6.04 1.05 8.13
C ARG A 191 6.17 2.54 7.89
N ALA A 192 5.04 3.23 7.76
CA ALA A 192 4.89 4.67 7.75
C ALA A 192 3.58 5.05 8.48
N PRO A 193 3.56 4.98 9.81
CA PRO A 193 2.36 5.15 10.61
C PRO A 193 2.01 6.62 10.90
N ASP A 194 2.96 7.53 10.74
CA ASP A 194 2.81 8.93 11.17
C ASP A 194 2.28 9.85 10.06
N GLY A 195 2.19 9.32 8.83
CA GLY A 195 1.59 10.00 7.68
C GLY A 195 2.37 11.22 7.20
N VAL A 196 1.65 12.17 6.59
CA VAL A 196 2.22 13.39 6.03
C VAL A 196 1.51 14.62 6.56
N THR A 197 2.23 15.76 6.64
CA THR A 197 1.62 17.06 6.88
C THR A 197 0.78 17.51 5.69
N HIS A 198 -0.03 18.56 5.89
CA HIS A 198 -0.86 19.20 4.88
C HIS A 198 -0.22 20.47 4.32
N PRO A 199 0.85 20.41 3.55
CA PRO A 199 1.28 21.58 2.84
C PRO A 199 0.31 21.82 1.66
N GLY A 200 -0.23 23.00 1.53
CA GLY A 200 -1.12 23.32 0.42
C GLY A 200 -0.48 23.06 -0.94
N GLY A 201 -0.95 22.10 -1.69
CA GLY A 201 -0.66 21.96 -3.11
C GLY A 201 -0.03 20.67 -3.63
N GLY A 202 -0.67 19.52 -3.63
CA GLY A 202 -0.24 18.34 -4.41
C GLY A 202 -0.78 17.01 -3.88
N VAL A 203 -1.39 16.24 -4.74
CA VAL A 203 -2.01 14.93 -4.44
C VAL A 203 -1.04 13.76 -4.53
N GLU A 204 0.27 13.95 -4.37
CA GLU A 204 1.26 12.90 -4.65
C GLU A 204 1.81 12.20 -3.39
N ALA A 205 1.29 12.52 -2.21
CA ALA A 205 1.76 11.93 -0.98
C ALA A 205 1.15 10.54 -0.74
N THR A 206 1.78 9.54 -1.31
CA THR A 206 1.44 8.12 -1.17
C THR A 206 2.41 7.44 -0.20
N GLY A 207 1.92 6.52 0.63
CA GLY A 207 2.77 5.77 1.55
C GLY A 207 3.71 4.81 0.83
N ILE A 208 3.16 3.77 0.22
CA ILE A 208 3.90 2.83 -0.62
C ILE A 208 3.34 2.87 -2.05
N ALA A 209 4.20 3.06 -3.05
CA ALA A 209 3.83 3.01 -4.45
C ALA A 209 4.54 1.88 -5.18
N VAL A 210 3.80 1.15 -6.01
CA VAL A 210 4.32 0.30 -7.08
C VAL A 210 4.18 1.09 -8.38
N PRO A 211 5.26 1.41 -9.09
CA PRO A 211 5.22 2.28 -10.25
C PRO A 211 4.49 1.64 -11.44
N ALA A 212 4.05 2.48 -12.39
CA ALA A 212 3.30 2.02 -13.57
C ALA A 212 4.15 1.16 -14.54
N TRP A 213 5.45 1.24 -14.47
CA TRP A 213 6.39 0.43 -15.28
C TRP A 213 6.85 -0.85 -14.59
N HIS A 214 6.24 -1.22 -13.46
CA HIS A 214 6.46 -2.49 -12.81
C HIS A 214 5.96 -3.63 -13.72
N GLU A 215 6.83 -4.59 -14.00
CA GLU A 215 6.58 -5.69 -14.95
C GLU A 215 6.69 -7.09 -14.32
N GLY A 216 7.39 -7.24 -13.19
CA GLY A 216 7.51 -8.50 -12.46
C GLY A 216 6.38 -8.71 -11.45
N ASP A 217 6.58 -9.61 -10.51
CA ASP A 217 5.68 -9.88 -9.41
C ASP A 217 6.19 -9.26 -8.11
N ILE A 218 5.34 -8.59 -7.32
CA ILE A 218 5.74 -8.04 -6.03
C ILE A 218 4.77 -8.45 -4.92
N THR A 219 5.33 -8.93 -3.80
CA THR A 219 4.57 -9.24 -2.58
C THR A 219 4.82 -8.19 -1.52
N ILE A 220 3.77 -7.50 -1.08
CA ILE A 220 3.79 -6.49 -0.01
C ILE A 220 3.17 -7.13 1.22
N ARG A 221 4.02 -7.46 2.22
CA ARG A 221 3.64 -8.29 3.35
C ARG A 221 3.78 -7.56 4.69
N ASP A 222 2.73 -7.66 5.52
CA ASP A 222 2.72 -7.18 6.91
C ASP A 222 3.15 -5.70 7.07
N CYS A 223 2.89 -4.87 6.06
CA CYS A 223 3.22 -3.45 6.08
C CYS A 223 2.20 -2.65 6.89
N ARG A 224 2.62 -1.47 7.38
CA ARG A 224 1.75 -0.53 8.10
C ARG A 224 1.86 0.87 7.51
N VAL A 225 0.73 1.40 6.99
CA VAL A 225 0.70 2.68 6.31
C VAL A 225 -0.54 3.46 6.72
N GLU A 226 -0.37 4.69 7.21
CA GLU A 226 -1.46 5.51 7.73
C GLU A 226 -1.32 6.99 7.34
N GLY A 227 -2.44 7.70 7.13
CA GLY A 227 -2.49 9.15 7.12
C GLY A 227 -1.87 9.85 5.90
N PHE A 228 -1.93 9.26 4.71
CA PHE A 228 -1.39 9.87 3.48
C PHE A 228 -2.44 10.65 2.69
N GLN A 229 -2.03 11.76 2.07
CA GLN A 229 -2.89 12.67 1.32
C GLN A 229 -3.45 12.10 0.02
N ASP A 230 -2.79 11.09 -0.55
CA ASP A 230 -3.24 10.32 -1.70
C ASP A 230 -3.59 8.89 -1.24
N ASN A 231 -2.83 7.88 -1.58
CA ASN A 231 -3.12 6.50 -1.19
C ASN A 231 -2.20 6.03 -0.07
N GLY A 232 -2.67 5.13 0.77
CA GLY A 232 -1.79 4.36 1.66
C GLY A 232 -0.87 3.48 0.81
N LEU A 233 -1.46 2.57 0.03
CA LEU A 233 -0.76 1.77 -0.97
C LEU A 233 -1.35 2.04 -2.36
N TYR A 234 -0.49 2.38 -3.32
CA TYR A 234 -0.83 2.64 -4.72
C TYR A 234 -0.15 1.60 -5.63
N ALA A 235 -0.94 0.75 -6.25
CA ALA A 235 -0.48 -0.31 -7.15
C ALA A 235 -1.52 -0.59 -8.25
N SER A 236 -1.98 0.45 -8.95
CA SER A 236 -3.12 0.29 -9.88
C SER A 236 -2.76 0.16 -11.34
N ASN A 237 -1.51 0.42 -11.70
CA ASN A 237 -1.12 0.49 -13.11
C ASN A 237 0.16 -0.32 -13.44
N PRO A 238 0.43 -1.47 -12.82
CA PRO A 238 1.54 -2.30 -13.28
C PRO A 238 1.27 -2.76 -14.71
N SER A 239 2.33 -3.03 -15.46
CA SER A 239 2.23 -3.58 -16.82
C SER A 239 1.67 -5.01 -16.76
N ASP A 240 0.88 -5.42 -17.78
CA ASP A 240 0.47 -6.82 -17.91
C ASP A 240 1.68 -7.69 -18.35
N PRO A 241 1.99 -8.82 -17.69
CA PRO A 241 1.20 -9.58 -16.71
C PRO A 241 1.59 -9.38 -15.24
N ALA A 242 2.24 -8.31 -14.87
CA ALA A 242 2.71 -8.06 -13.50
C ALA A 242 1.61 -8.20 -12.44
N THR A 243 1.92 -8.78 -11.30
CA THR A 243 0.97 -8.90 -10.19
C THR A 243 1.46 -8.23 -8.92
N VAL A 244 0.53 -7.66 -8.16
CA VAL A 244 0.79 -7.10 -6.83
C VAL A 244 -0.01 -7.88 -5.80
N ARG A 245 0.71 -8.51 -4.87
CA ARG A 245 0.16 -9.37 -3.82
C ARG A 245 0.28 -8.66 -2.48
N VAL A 246 -0.85 -8.25 -1.88
CA VAL A 246 -0.86 -7.63 -0.55
C VAL A 246 -1.27 -8.69 0.47
N GLU A 247 -0.36 -9.03 1.39
CA GLU A 247 -0.54 -10.08 2.38
C GLU A 247 -0.39 -9.53 3.81
N GLY A 248 -1.45 -9.58 4.60
CA GLY A 248 -1.41 -9.01 5.94
C GLY A 248 -1.33 -7.48 5.95
N GLY A 249 -0.87 -6.94 7.06
CA GLY A 249 -0.66 -5.51 7.24
C GLY A 249 -1.88 -4.72 7.69
N TYR A 250 -1.62 -3.43 7.96
CA TYR A 250 -2.60 -2.44 8.41
C TYR A 250 -2.50 -1.18 7.56
N TYR A 251 -3.60 -0.80 6.92
CA TYR A 251 -3.68 0.36 6.02
C TYR A 251 -4.83 1.25 6.47
N ALA A 252 -4.55 2.52 6.84
CA ALA A 252 -5.58 3.35 7.45
C ALA A 252 -5.49 4.84 7.11
N ASN A 253 -6.66 5.48 7.13
CA ASN A 253 -6.86 6.93 7.19
C ASN A 253 -6.16 7.77 6.11
N SER A 254 -5.84 7.16 4.97
CA SER A 254 -5.34 7.86 3.78
C SER A 254 -6.48 8.35 2.89
N ASN A 255 -6.28 9.43 2.12
CA ASN A 255 -7.37 10.15 1.45
C ASN A 255 -8.05 9.33 0.34
N ILE A 256 -7.31 8.91 -0.68
CA ILE A 256 -7.95 8.37 -1.90
C ILE A 256 -8.30 6.89 -1.76
N SER A 257 -7.40 6.09 -1.22
CA SER A 257 -7.65 4.70 -0.87
C SER A 257 -6.62 4.22 0.14
N GLN A 258 -7.03 3.31 1.01
CA GLN A 258 -6.06 2.68 1.91
C GLN A 258 -5.21 1.68 1.13
N VAL A 259 -5.85 0.86 0.28
CA VAL A 259 -5.19 -0.04 -0.67
C VAL A 259 -5.84 0.14 -2.04
N ARG A 260 -5.03 0.45 -3.06
CA ARG A 260 -5.46 0.61 -4.44
C ARG A 260 -4.70 -0.36 -5.34
N LEU A 261 -5.43 -1.27 -5.97
CA LEU A 261 -4.92 -2.27 -6.90
C LEU A 261 -5.50 -2.07 -8.31
N GLY A 262 -4.83 -2.61 -9.29
CA GLY A 262 -5.28 -2.72 -10.67
C GLY A 262 -5.17 -4.16 -11.15
N GLN A 263 -4.40 -4.48 -12.00
CA GLN A 263 -3.97 -5.65 -12.76
C GLN A 263 -4.57 -7.02 -12.37
N SER A 264 -4.86 -7.83 -13.39
CA SER A 264 -5.37 -9.20 -13.23
C SER A 264 -4.46 -10.07 -12.40
N GLY A 265 -5.04 -10.89 -11.51
CA GLY A 265 -4.30 -11.76 -10.59
C GLY A 265 -3.78 -11.08 -9.32
N SER A 266 -3.84 -9.75 -9.22
CA SER A 266 -3.50 -9.04 -7.99
C SER A 266 -4.51 -9.29 -6.87
N TYR A 267 -4.08 -9.26 -5.62
CA TYR A 267 -4.98 -9.51 -4.49
C TYR A 267 -4.60 -8.78 -3.20
N VAL A 268 -5.60 -8.64 -2.32
CA VAL A 268 -5.43 -8.28 -0.90
C VAL A 268 -5.91 -9.43 -0.04
N LYS A 269 -5.05 -9.93 0.83
CA LYS A 269 -5.34 -11.09 1.67
C LYS A 269 -4.89 -10.88 3.11
N ASN A 270 -5.73 -11.28 4.07
CA ASN A 270 -5.44 -11.23 5.51
C ASN A 270 -5.12 -9.82 6.05
N ALA A 271 -5.47 -8.76 5.32
CA ALA A 271 -5.19 -7.39 5.71
C ALA A 271 -6.28 -6.79 6.60
N THR A 272 -5.89 -5.83 7.43
CA THR A 272 -6.80 -4.93 8.14
C THR A 272 -6.77 -3.57 7.45
N VAL A 273 -7.95 -3.09 7.03
CA VAL A 273 -8.11 -1.81 6.34
C VAL A 273 -9.09 -0.94 7.11
N ALA A 274 -8.71 0.27 7.48
CA ALA A 274 -9.52 1.12 8.33
C ALA A 274 -9.65 2.57 7.78
N VAL A 275 -10.87 3.09 7.83
CA VAL A 275 -11.18 4.50 7.65
C VAL A 275 -11.99 4.92 8.89
N THR A 276 -11.29 5.30 9.93
CA THR A 276 -11.84 5.62 11.24
C THR A 276 -11.80 7.11 11.55
N GLU A 277 -10.92 7.83 10.86
CA GLU A 277 -10.75 9.26 10.99
C GLU A 277 -10.73 9.89 9.59
N LYS A 278 -11.42 11.03 9.44
CA LYS A 278 -11.34 11.82 8.22
C LYS A 278 -10.00 12.54 8.20
N ILE A 279 -9.25 12.36 7.12
CA ILE A 279 -8.01 13.10 6.92
C ILE A 279 -8.29 14.60 6.78
N ASP A 280 -7.47 15.42 7.42
CA ASP A 280 -7.48 16.86 7.23
C ASP A 280 -6.72 17.20 5.94
N THR A 281 -7.39 17.78 4.95
CA THR A 281 -6.81 18.06 3.64
C THR A 281 -7.60 19.13 2.90
N ASP A 282 -6.90 19.95 2.11
CA ASP A 282 -7.49 20.92 1.18
C ASP A 282 -7.97 20.26 -0.13
N TYR A 283 -7.69 18.97 -0.34
CA TYR A 283 -8.10 18.22 -1.53
C TYR A 283 -9.49 17.63 -1.41
N THR A 284 -10.01 17.20 -2.56
CA THR A 284 -11.25 16.42 -2.59
C THR A 284 -11.06 15.14 -1.81
N VAL A 285 -11.81 14.99 -0.74
CA VAL A 285 -11.83 13.79 0.08
C VAL A 285 -12.62 12.68 -0.61
N ASN A 286 -12.05 11.49 -0.72
CA ASN A 286 -12.72 10.29 -1.18
C ASN A 286 -12.02 9.03 -0.62
N MET A 287 -12.18 8.83 0.70
CA MET A 287 -11.43 7.84 1.47
C MET A 287 -11.99 6.43 1.29
N ARG A 288 -11.59 5.72 0.23
CA ARG A 288 -11.99 4.32 0.06
C ARG A 288 -11.13 3.40 0.92
N GLY A 289 -11.70 2.27 1.32
CA GLY A 289 -10.90 1.20 1.94
C GLY A 289 -10.04 0.48 0.88
N ILE A 290 -10.57 -0.58 0.28
CA ILE A 290 -9.92 -1.31 -0.81
C ILE A 290 -10.52 -0.88 -2.15
N ARG A 291 -9.67 -0.53 -3.11
CA ARG A 291 -10.09 -0.05 -4.42
C ARG A 291 -9.45 -0.85 -5.55
N GLN A 292 -10.28 -1.49 -6.36
CA GLN A 292 -9.88 -1.93 -7.70
C GLN A 292 -10.08 -0.75 -8.66
N GLN A 293 -8.98 -0.24 -9.20
CA GLN A 293 -9.01 0.95 -10.06
C GLN A 293 -9.14 0.63 -11.53
N ASP A 294 -8.38 -0.31 -12.00
CA ASP A 294 -8.29 -0.76 -13.38
C ASP A 294 -8.13 -2.30 -13.41
N GLY A 295 -8.17 -2.91 -14.58
CA GLY A 295 -7.89 -4.33 -14.77
C GLY A 295 -9.01 -5.28 -14.36
N GLU A 296 -8.74 -6.55 -14.47
CA GLU A 296 -9.68 -7.66 -14.25
C GLU A 296 -9.17 -8.58 -13.14
N GLY A 297 -10.08 -9.34 -12.51
CA GLY A 297 -9.72 -10.48 -11.66
C GLY A 297 -8.96 -10.14 -10.37
N VAL A 298 -9.24 -8.99 -9.73
CA VAL A 298 -8.72 -8.68 -8.40
C VAL A 298 -9.48 -9.46 -7.33
N THR A 299 -8.75 -9.97 -6.31
CA THR A 299 -9.34 -10.71 -5.19
C THR A 299 -9.10 -10.00 -3.85
N VAL A 300 -10.17 -9.87 -3.05
CA VAL A 300 -10.13 -9.46 -1.63
C VAL A 300 -10.51 -10.66 -0.78
N LYS A 301 -9.58 -11.16 0.05
CA LYS A 301 -9.76 -12.42 0.78
C LYS A 301 -9.34 -12.34 2.24
N ASN A 302 -10.18 -12.87 3.14
CA ASN A 302 -9.90 -12.93 4.58
C ASN A 302 -9.53 -11.57 5.19
N CYS A 303 -10.09 -10.47 4.66
CA CYS A 303 -9.80 -9.11 5.10
C CYS A 303 -10.79 -8.62 6.14
N ASP A 304 -10.32 -7.76 7.04
CA ASP A 304 -11.13 -6.97 7.95
C ASP A 304 -11.14 -5.51 7.47
N VAL A 305 -12.33 -5.00 7.12
CA VAL A 305 -12.49 -3.63 6.63
C VAL A 305 -13.43 -2.86 7.55
N VAL A 306 -12.96 -1.76 8.11
CA VAL A 306 -13.74 -0.89 9.01
C VAL A 306 -13.86 0.50 8.44
N TYR A 307 -15.08 1.00 8.31
CA TYR A 307 -15.37 2.35 7.86
C TYR A 307 -16.33 3.05 8.85
N THR A 308 -15.81 3.96 9.65
CA THR A 308 -16.58 4.70 10.68
C THR A 308 -16.32 6.22 10.63
N ALA A 309 -15.53 6.71 9.69
CA ALA A 309 -15.27 8.13 9.56
C ALA A 309 -16.44 8.87 8.88
N ASP A 310 -16.70 10.11 9.32
CA ASP A 310 -17.56 11.06 8.59
C ASP A 310 -16.78 11.64 7.39
N ALA A 311 -16.54 10.79 6.41
CA ALA A 311 -15.75 11.17 5.24
C ALA A 311 -16.44 10.76 3.93
N PRO A 312 -16.44 11.64 2.90
CA PRO A 312 -16.92 11.26 1.58
C PRO A 312 -16.14 10.07 1.02
N SER A 313 -16.88 9.08 0.49
CA SER A 313 -16.30 7.94 -0.19
C SER A 313 -17.27 7.27 -1.15
N SER A 314 -16.72 6.57 -2.14
CA SER A 314 -17.50 5.67 -2.99
C SER A 314 -17.91 4.38 -2.28
N GLY A 315 -17.22 3.96 -1.21
CA GLY A 315 -17.47 2.72 -0.47
C GLY A 315 -16.26 2.20 0.28
N ALA A 316 -16.46 1.20 1.12
CA ALA A 316 -15.36 0.54 1.85
C ALA A 316 -14.57 -0.41 0.94
N ILE A 317 -15.22 -1.23 0.12
CA ILE A 317 -14.60 -2.00 -0.97
C ILE A 317 -15.25 -1.56 -2.27
N VAL A 318 -14.44 -1.09 -3.23
CA VAL A 318 -14.96 -0.48 -4.47
C VAL A 318 -14.26 -1.05 -5.70
N THR A 319 -15.07 -1.45 -6.69
CA THR A 319 -14.59 -1.66 -8.07
C THR A 319 -15.06 -0.51 -8.96
N GLU A 320 -14.14 0.09 -9.70
CA GLU A 320 -14.35 1.32 -10.48
C GLU A 320 -14.93 1.02 -11.87
N THR A 321 -14.98 2.03 -12.73
CA THR A 321 -15.63 1.93 -14.05
C THR A 321 -14.78 1.25 -15.12
N ARG A 322 -13.47 1.26 -14.99
CA ARG A 322 -12.53 0.61 -15.93
C ARG A 322 -12.02 -0.70 -15.36
N THR A 323 -12.93 -1.50 -14.84
CA THR A 323 -12.59 -2.74 -14.16
C THR A 323 -13.49 -3.88 -14.61
N GLY A 324 -12.90 -5.04 -14.74
CA GLY A 324 -13.60 -6.29 -14.93
C GLY A 324 -14.04 -6.93 -13.60
N GLU A 325 -13.78 -8.21 -13.44
CA GLU A 325 -14.19 -9.03 -12.31
C GLU A 325 -13.57 -8.58 -10.99
N LEU A 326 -14.37 -8.62 -9.92
CA LEU A 326 -13.89 -8.53 -8.52
C LEU A 326 -14.45 -9.68 -7.70
N THR A 327 -13.57 -10.38 -6.99
CA THR A 327 -13.95 -11.40 -6.01
C THR A 327 -13.72 -10.89 -4.59
N VAL A 328 -14.75 -10.94 -3.75
CA VAL A 328 -14.65 -10.68 -2.29
C VAL A 328 -15.05 -11.93 -1.55
N GLU A 329 -14.12 -12.54 -0.81
CA GLU A 329 -14.38 -13.80 -0.13
C GLU A 329 -13.87 -13.83 1.31
N ASN A 330 -14.59 -14.56 2.17
CA ASN A 330 -14.22 -14.83 3.57
C ASN A 330 -13.84 -13.56 4.35
N SER A 331 -14.43 -12.42 4.01
CA SER A 331 -14.06 -11.10 4.54
C SER A 331 -15.17 -10.52 5.42
N ARG A 332 -14.79 -9.60 6.30
CA ARG A 332 -15.70 -8.92 7.21
C ARG A 332 -15.61 -7.42 6.98
N VAL A 333 -16.77 -6.78 6.81
CA VAL A 333 -16.86 -5.33 6.59
C VAL A 333 -17.75 -4.72 7.65
N ARG A 334 -17.33 -3.63 8.26
CA ARG A 334 -18.18 -2.83 9.13
C ARG A 334 -18.29 -1.42 8.57
N VAL A 335 -19.53 -0.94 8.42
CA VAL A 335 -19.80 0.47 8.14
C VAL A 335 -20.66 1.02 9.27
N GLY A 336 -20.10 1.91 10.08
CA GLY A 336 -20.74 2.43 11.27
C GLY A 336 -20.97 3.94 11.22
N ASP A 337 -21.96 4.42 12.00
CA ASP A 337 -22.24 5.84 12.17
C ASP A 337 -20.96 6.63 12.55
N PRO A 338 -20.71 7.80 11.95
CA PRO A 338 -21.56 8.57 11.04
C PRO A 338 -21.41 8.27 9.54
N ALA A 339 -20.71 7.22 9.15
CA ALA A 339 -20.52 6.86 7.74
C ALA A 339 -21.84 6.42 7.08
N THR A 340 -22.02 6.78 5.81
CA THR A 340 -23.21 6.44 5.02
C THR A 340 -22.87 5.70 3.72
N VAL A 341 -21.62 5.23 3.60
CA VAL A 341 -21.08 4.62 2.39
C VAL A 341 -21.51 3.15 2.23
N PRO A 342 -21.56 2.60 1.01
CA PRO A 342 -21.69 1.15 0.82
C PRO A 342 -20.50 0.39 1.40
N ALA A 343 -20.77 -0.78 1.99
CA ALA A 343 -19.70 -1.71 2.38
C ALA A 343 -18.98 -2.27 1.15
N ILE A 344 -19.74 -2.66 0.11
CA ILE A 344 -19.20 -3.12 -1.17
C ILE A 344 -19.94 -2.40 -2.30
N ARG A 345 -19.18 -1.80 -3.21
CA ARG A 345 -19.74 -1.11 -4.37
C ARG A 345 -19.07 -1.52 -5.66
N ALA A 346 -19.88 -1.97 -6.61
CA ALA A 346 -19.49 -2.14 -8.00
C ALA A 346 -20.11 -1.02 -8.84
N ARG A 347 -19.26 -0.19 -9.43
CA ARG A 347 -19.69 0.92 -10.29
C ARG A 347 -20.00 0.39 -11.69
N THR A 348 -20.81 1.14 -12.44
CA THR A 348 -21.09 0.88 -13.86
C THR A 348 -19.77 0.74 -14.62
N PRO A 349 -19.52 -0.41 -15.28
CA PRO A 349 -18.30 -0.59 -16.07
C PRO A 349 -18.34 0.24 -17.34
N THR A 350 -17.18 0.51 -17.94
CA THR A 350 -17.10 0.99 -19.33
C THR A 350 -17.43 -0.14 -20.31
N ALA A 351 -17.70 0.18 -21.56
CA ALA A 351 -18.13 -0.80 -22.56
C ALA A 351 -17.13 -1.95 -22.81
N ASP A 352 -15.86 -1.74 -22.49
CA ASP A 352 -14.82 -2.78 -22.61
C ASP A 352 -14.91 -3.84 -21.51
N PHE A 353 -15.67 -3.56 -20.43
CA PHE A 353 -15.81 -4.40 -19.24
C PHE A 353 -17.27 -4.73 -18.87
N ASP A 354 -18.21 -4.57 -19.80
CA ASP A 354 -19.67 -4.65 -19.56
C ASP A 354 -20.20 -6.04 -19.18
N THR A 355 -19.41 -7.08 -19.37
CA THR A 355 -19.78 -8.48 -19.08
C THR A 355 -19.24 -9.00 -17.76
N GLU A 356 -18.42 -8.21 -17.05
CA GLU A 356 -17.67 -8.69 -15.88
C GLU A 356 -18.48 -8.66 -14.59
N ALA A 357 -18.54 -9.80 -13.93
CA ALA A 357 -19.37 -10.07 -12.77
C ALA A 357 -18.65 -9.84 -11.45
N MET A 358 -19.42 -9.55 -10.41
CA MET A 358 -18.97 -9.59 -9.01
C MET A 358 -19.19 -10.97 -8.42
N THR A 359 -18.21 -11.46 -7.66
CA THR A 359 -18.36 -12.63 -6.79
C THR A 359 -18.18 -12.21 -5.34
N ILE A 360 -19.23 -12.39 -4.53
CA ILE A 360 -19.21 -12.12 -3.08
C ILE A 360 -19.57 -13.43 -2.35
N GLU A 361 -18.60 -14.04 -1.68
CA GLU A 361 -18.80 -15.34 -1.03
C GLU A 361 -18.29 -15.35 0.41
N ASN A 362 -19.13 -15.88 1.34
CA ASN A 362 -18.79 -15.98 2.76
C ASN A 362 -18.41 -14.63 3.39
N VAL A 363 -19.12 -13.56 3.04
CA VAL A 363 -18.85 -12.20 3.52
C VAL A 363 -19.86 -11.80 4.60
N SER A 364 -19.34 -11.16 5.64
CA SER A 364 -20.13 -10.59 6.73
C SER A 364 -20.06 -9.07 6.71
N ILE A 365 -21.20 -8.40 6.66
CA ILE A 365 -21.32 -6.94 6.69
C ILE A 365 -22.10 -6.56 7.93
N THR A 366 -21.56 -5.66 8.75
CA THR A 366 -22.17 -5.23 10.00
C THR A 366 -22.08 -3.72 10.17
N GLY A 367 -22.94 -3.16 11.02
CA GLY A 367 -22.85 -1.75 11.41
C GLY A 367 -24.19 -1.08 11.67
N ASP A 368 -24.12 0.24 11.68
CA ASP A 368 -25.25 1.14 11.96
C ASP A 368 -25.28 2.34 10.99
N ALA A 369 -24.66 2.19 9.83
CA ALA A 369 -24.71 3.18 8.75
C ALA A 369 -26.15 3.45 8.29
N THR A 370 -26.46 4.71 8.05
CA THR A 370 -27.81 5.14 7.65
C THR A 370 -27.92 5.34 6.15
N GLY A 371 -29.10 5.02 5.58
CA GLY A 371 -29.41 5.23 4.17
C GLY A 371 -28.55 4.43 3.20
N GLY A 372 -28.86 4.48 1.91
CA GLY A 372 -28.16 3.74 0.88
C GLY A 372 -28.25 2.23 1.07
N SER A 373 -27.26 1.49 0.59
CA SER A 373 -27.26 0.03 0.63
C SER A 373 -25.92 -0.53 1.13
N ALA A 374 -25.96 -1.64 1.82
CA ALA A 374 -24.76 -2.37 2.24
C ALA A 374 -23.95 -2.85 1.02
N VAL A 375 -24.61 -3.43 0.04
CA VAL A 375 -24.01 -3.81 -1.26
C VAL A 375 -24.73 -3.09 -2.38
N GLN A 376 -23.98 -2.45 -3.27
CA GLN A 376 -24.52 -1.77 -4.46
C GLN A 376 -23.80 -2.23 -5.72
N ILE A 377 -24.55 -2.76 -6.68
CA ILE A 377 -24.05 -3.25 -7.97
C ILE A 377 -24.78 -2.53 -9.10
N SER A 378 -24.04 -1.81 -9.95
CA SER A 378 -24.61 -1.00 -11.04
C SER A 378 -24.13 -1.52 -12.41
N ASN A 379 -25.11 -1.83 -13.29
CA ASN A 379 -24.93 -2.21 -14.69
C ASN A 379 -23.91 -3.35 -14.91
N ARG A 380 -23.94 -4.38 -14.05
CA ARG A 380 -23.11 -5.59 -14.19
C ARG A 380 -23.98 -6.84 -14.22
N ALA A 381 -23.66 -7.75 -15.13
CA ALA A 381 -24.44 -8.99 -15.34
C ALA A 381 -23.77 -10.21 -14.69
N GLY A 382 -24.58 -11.19 -14.29
CA GLY A 382 -24.09 -12.49 -13.85
C GLY A 382 -23.49 -12.52 -12.44
N ASN A 383 -23.79 -11.52 -11.61
CA ASN A 383 -23.23 -11.42 -10.28
C ASN A 383 -23.64 -12.59 -9.36
N THR A 384 -22.73 -13.02 -8.50
CA THR A 384 -22.97 -14.11 -7.54
C THR A 384 -22.71 -13.65 -6.12
N LEU A 385 -23.78 -13.70 -5.29
CA LEU A 385 -23.69 -13.45 -3.85
C LEU A 385 -24.12 -14.73 -3.11
N LYS A 386 -23.18 -15.33 -2.38
CA LYS A 386 -23.40 -16.62 -1.72
C LYS A 386 -22.90 -16.59 -0.28
N ASN A 387 -23.70 -17.14 0.64
CA ASN A 387 -23.36 -17.18 2.07
C ASN A 387 -23.07 -15.79 2.63
N VAL A 388 -23.84 -14.78 2.24
CA VAL A 388 -23.66 -13.39 2.68
C VAL A 388 -24.49 -13.12 3.92
N CYS A 389 -23.87 -12.51 4.93
CA CYS A 389 -24.52 -12.08 6.16
C CYS A 389 -24.47 -10.55 6.24
N ILE A 390 -25.63 -9.88 6.27
CA ILE A 390 -25.75 -8.42 6.41
C ILE A 390 -26.58 -8.13 7.64
N GLU A 391 -26.02 -7.39 8.59
CA GLU A 391 -26.67 -6.94 9.82
C GLU A 391 -26.33 -5.46 10.04
N GLU A 392 -27.18 -4.58 9.52
CA GLU A 392 -27.00 -3.14 9.64
C GLU A 392 -28.28 -2.48 10.20
N SER A 393 -28.13 -1.82 11.34
CA SER A 393 -29.24 -1.28 12.14
C SER A 393 -29.60 0.19 11.83
N GLY A 394 -28.88 0.85 10.94
CA GLY A 394 -29.10 2.26 10.62
C GLY A 394 -30.41 2.50 9.86
N ASP A 395 -31.03 3.65 10.12
CA ASP A 395 -32.31 4.04 9.52
C ASP A 395 -32.23 4.13 7.99
N GLY A 396 -33.18 3.52 7.29
CA GLY A 396 -33.30 3.57 5.82
C GLY A 396 -32.18 2.86 5.07
N ARG A 397 -31.43 1.97 5.74
CA ARG A 397 -30.37 1.19 5.14
C ARG A 397 -30.94 -0.04 4.43
N ASP A 398 -30.65 -0.18 3.14
CA ASP A 398 -30.99 -1.37 2.34
C ASP A 398 -29.88 -2.42 2.39
N GLY A 399 -30.21 -3.67 2.14
CA GLY A 399 -29.24 -4.78 2.10
C GLY A 399 -28.45 -4.77 0.78
N ILE A 400 -29.03 -5.31 -0.28
CA ILE A 400 -28.39 -5.42 -1.59
C ILE A 400 -29.19 -4.70 -2.65
N THR A 401 -28.57 -3.78 -3.36
CA THR A 401 -29.20 -3.08 -4.51
C THR A 401 -28.55 -3.54 -5.83
N PHE A 402 -29.37 -4.03 -6.73
CA PHE A 402 -29.07 -4.22 -8.13
C PHE A 402 -29.67 -3.06 -8.93
N ASP A 403 -28.85 -2.34 -9.68
CA ASP A 403 -29.24 -1.18 -10.48
C ASP A 403 -28.81 -1.45 -11.94
N GLY A 404 -29.76 -1.82 -12.80
CA GLY A 404 -29.50 -2.28 -14.16
C GLY A 404 -28.65 -3.57 -14.21
N SER A 405 -28.74 -4.40 -13.17
CA SER A 405 -27.82 -5.52 -12.96
C SER A 405 -28.54 -6.86 -12.88
N SER A 406 -27.84 -7.96 -13.15
CA SER A 406 -28.40 -9.30 -12.95
C SER A 406 -27.51 -10.15 -12.03
N GLY A 407 -28.10 -11.17 -11.40
CA GLY A 407 -27.33 -12.05 -10.56
C GLY A 407 -28.12 -13.03 -9.73
N THR A 408 -27.40 -13.77 -8.87
CA THR A 408 -28.00 -14.72 -7.94
C THR A 408 -27.61 -14.41 -6.51
N VAL A 409 -28.58 -14.41 -5.59
CA VAL A 409 -28.38 -14.31 -4.15
C VAL A 409 -28.79 -15.62 -3.49
N ARG A 410 -27.83 -16.34 -2.88
CA ARG A 410 -28.06 -17.66 -2.30
C ARG A 410 -27.54 -17.76 -0.88
N ASN A 411 -28.35 -18.38 -0.01
CA ASN A 411 -28.00 -18.62 1.41
C ASN A 411 -27.61 -17.30 2.11
N ALA A 412 -28.37 -16.24 1.90
CA ALA A 412 -28.14 -14.96 2.54
C ALA A 412 -28.98 -14.78 3.80
N ALA A 413 -28.41 -14.11 4.80
CA ALA A 413 -29.09 -13.61 5.97
C ALA A 413 -28.97 -12.07 5.95
N ILE A 414 -30.10 -11.36 5.83
CA ILE A 414 -30.11 -9.90 5.62
C ILE A 414 -31.08 -9.29 6.62
N ASP A 415 -30.55 -8.63 7.65
CA ASP A 415 -31.27 -7.93 8.70
C ASP A 415 -30.93 -6.43 8.61
N VAL A 416 -31.83 -5.66 8.02
CA VAL A 416 -31.67 -4.23 7.74
C VAL A 416 -32.98 -3.49 7.99
N GLN A 417 -32.92 -2.18 8.19
CA GLN A 417 -34.11 -1.36 8.41
C GLN A 417 -34.87 -1.02 7.10
N GLY A 418 -34.21 -1.07 5.96
CA GLY A 418 -34.79 -0.89 4.63
C GLY A 418 -35.20 -2.22 3.97
N GLN A 419 -35.02 -2.29 2.66
CA GLN A 419 -35.33 -3.51 1.91
C GLN A 419 -34.12 -4.46 1.90
N GLN A 420 -34.40 -5.75 2.03
CA GLN A 420 -33.31 -6.78 1.94
C GLN A 420 -32.65 -6.77 0.58
N ILE A 421 -33.45 -6.74 -0.49
CA ILE A 421 -32.97 -6.71 -1.87
C ILE A 421 -33.81 -5.68 -2.63
N VAL A 422 -33.15 -4.73 -3.26
CA VAL A 422 -33.72 -3.74 -4.17
C VAL A 422 -33.32 -4.12 -5.57
N ALA A 423 -34.31 -4.35 -6.42
CA ALA A 423 -34.14 -4.63 -7.85
C ALA A 423 -35.36 -4.13 -8.61
N THR A 424 -35.17 -3.66 -9.84
CA THR A 424 -36.28 -3.29 -10.73
C THR A 424 -36.77 -4.51 -11.54
N ASP A 425 -37.91 -4.38 -12.23
CA ASP A 425 -38.47 -5.47 -13.03
C ASP A 425 -37.57 -5.86 -14.21
N ASP A 426 -36.67 -4.97 -14.63
CA ASP A 426 -35.67 -5.21 -15.69
C ASP A 426 -34.41 -5.92 -15.18
N ASP A 427 -34.21 -5.92 -13.84
CA ASP A 427 -33.10 -6.62 -13.21
C ASP A 427 -33.43 -8.11 -13.08
N ASN A 428 -32.64 -8.97 -13.70
CA ASN A 428 -32.83 -10.42 -13.59
C ASN A 428 -32.10 -10.95 -12.35
N VAL A 429 -32.74 -10.89 -11.19
CA VAL A 429 -32.19 -11.34 -9.91
C VAL A 429 -32.88 -12.58 -9.39
N GLU A 430 -32.14 -13.68 -9.30
CA GLU A 430 -32.62 -14.92 -8.69
C GLU A 430 -32.28 -14.99 -7.20
N THR A 431 -33.24 -15.26 -6.37
CA THR A 431 -33.04 -15.42 -4.92
C THR A 431 -33.34 -16.84 -4.46
N ARG A 432 -32.49 -17.39 -3.59
CA ARG A 432 -32.71 -18.71 -2.99
C ARG A 432 -32.19 -18.74 -1.56
N ASN A 433 -33.08 -19.15 -0.63
CA ASN A 433 -32.76 -19.25 0.79
C ASN A 433 -32.22 -17.92 1.37
N VAL A 434 -32.99 -16.85 1.18
CA VAL A 434 -32.77 -15.53 1.80
C VAL A 434 -33.67 -15.43 3.03
N ARG A 435 -33.15 -14.97 4.17
CA ARG A 435 -33.86 -14.84 5.44
C ARG A 435 -33.63 -13.46 6.06
N ASP A 436 -34.58 -13.02 6.88
CA ASP A 436 -34.68 -11.70 7.49
C ASP A 436 -34.04 -11.56 8.87
N ARG A 437 -33.31 -12.58 9.33
CA ARG A 437 -32.58 -12.54 10.60
C ARG A 437 -31.13 -12.89 10.36
N ALA A 438 -30.27 -12.04 10.85
CA ALA A 438 -28.83 -12.20 10.76
C ALA A 438 -28.22 -12.29 12.18
N ASN A 439 -27.09 -12.92 12.25
CA ASN A 439 -26.14 -12.90 13.38
C ASN A 439 -24.76 -12.97 12.77
N CYS A 440 -24.27 -11.80 12.44
CA CYS A 440 -23.08 -11.63 11.62
C CYS A 440 -21.84 -11.38 12.49
N ASN A 441 -20.69 -11.89 12.05
CA ASN A 441 -19.42 -11.63 12.71
C ASN A 441 -18.81 -10.34 12.15
N GLY A 442 -18.65 -9.31 12.97
CA GLY A 442 -17.98 -8.08 12.56
C GLY A 442 -16.47 -8.22 12.49
N PRO A 443 -15.78 -7.29 11.79
CA PRO A 443 -14.32 -7.21 11.75
C PRO A 443 -13.74 -6.88 13.13
N THR A 444 -12.48 -7.29 13.31
CA THR A 444 -11.69 -6.97 14.50
C THR A 444 -10.52 -6.09 14.06
N LEU A 445 -10.41 -4.88 14.58
CA LEU A 445 -9.20 -4.08 14.44
C LEU A 445 -8.09 -4.73 15.28
N ARG A 446 -6.98 -5.04 14.66
CA ARG A 446 -5.80 -5.65 15.30
C ARG A 446 -4.64 -4.68 15.33
#